data_bd685ef0c7d280bdccc6d43d08652a17
#
_entry.id   bd685ef0c7d280bdccc6d43d08652a17
#
_cell.length_a   1.000
_cell.length_b   1.000
_cell.length_c   1.000
_cell.angle_alpha   90.00
_cell.angle_beta   90.00
_cell.angle_gamma   90.00
#
_symmetry.space_group_name_H-M   'P 1'
#
loop_
_entity.id
_entity.type
_entity.pdbx_description
1 polymer ?
#
loop_
_entity_poly.entity_id
_entity_poly.type
_entity_poly.pdbx_seq_one_letter_code
_entity_poly.pdbx_strand_id
1 'polypeptide(L)'
;MSDPCDLLNRRRWLKSTGGLVLGGSSLFGSFSVSRACSMTANTKARIAITLDLEMSRNFPRREDTHWDYEKGNLNDLAKAYSVEAARRVKQRGGRIHFFCVGRVLEQPDVAWLQEIAREGHPIGNHTYDHVNVMAMSSRELQFRFQRSPWLIEGRSPAEVIYENIRLTTVALKQRAEINNRGFRTPGGFGTGLIGREDLQQMLLDLGFTWVSSLYPAHEYTAPEVEPTQSLYNNLIAATSKAQPFVYPTGLVEIPMSPISDIGAFRTGQWKLEWFLEAVRRVVVWTIDNKATFDFLAHPSCLGVMDSGFKTVDLICDLVQAAGDAAEIVDLDQIAVGFK
;
A
#
# COMPACT_ATOMS: atom_id res chain seq x y z
N MET A 1 -28.91 15.52 26.64
CA MET A 1 -27.98 16.12 25.66
C MET A 1 -26.66 15.44 25.87
N SER A 2 -26.44 14.37 25.18
CA SER A 2 -25.24 13.52 25.25
C SER A 2 -24.32 13.83 24.07
N ASP A 3 -23.07 14.05 24.40
CA ASP A 3 -21.95 14.51 23.57
C ASP A 3 -21.63 13.51 22.47
N PRO A 4 -21.44 13.93 21.19
CA PRO A 4 -21.16 13.05 20.06
C PRO A 4 -19.67 12.66 19.88
N CYS A 5 -18.80 12.80 20.88
CA CYS A 5 -17.34 12.75 20.71
C CYS A 5 -16.67 11.39 20.95
N ASP A 6 -17.39 10.26 20.95
CA ASP A 6 -16.82 8.95 21.38
C ASP A 6 -16.60 7.91 20.27
N LEU A 7 -16.41 8.31 19.02
CA LEU A 7 -16.25 7.38 17.88
C LEU A 7 -14.83 7.28 17.28
N LEU A 8 -13.80 7.75 17.95
CA LEU A 8 -12.43 7.72 17.42
C LEU A 8 -11.40 7.08 18.36
N ASN A 9 -11.75 5.97 19.04
CA ASN A 9 -10.76 5.29 19.86
C ASN A 9 -10.49 3.85 19.36
N ARG A 10 -9.82 3.72 18.20
CA ARG A 10 -9.24 2.44 17.69
C ARG A 10 -8.04 1.93 18.52
N ARG A 11 -7.75 2.48 19.68
CA ARG A 11 -6.59 2.14 20.53
C ARG A 11 -6.91 1.30 21.76
N ARG A 12 -8.05 0.56 21.81
CA ARG A 12 -8.39 -0.24 22.98
C ARG A 12 -8.66 -1.71 22.67
N TRP A 13 -7.64 -2.39 22.14
CA TRP A 13 -7.64 -3.86 22.10
C TRP A 13 -6.26 -4.40 22.49
N LEU A 14 -5.88 -4.24 23.73
CA LEU A 14 -4.83 -5.05 24.38
C LEU A 14 -4.80 -4.68 25.88
N LYS A 15 -5.70 -5.28 26.67
CA LYS A 15 -5.44 -5.60 28.09
C LYS A 15 -6.61 -6.41 28.65
N SER A 16 -6.20 -7.49 29.24
CA SER A 16 -6.87 -8.42 30.15
C SER A 16 -7.36 -9.73 29.53
N THR A 17 -6.67 -10.79 29.88
CA THR A 17 -7.15 -11.81 30.81
C THR A 17 -5.98 -12.67 31.25
N GLY A 18 -5.62 -12.58 32.51
CA GLY A 18 -4.87 -13.60 33.19
C GLY A 18 -5.88 -14.60 33.80
N GLY A 19 -5.54 -15.88 33.81
CA GLY A 19 -6.38 -16.90 34.45
C GLY A 19 -5.87 -18.32 34.27
N LEU A 20 -5.12 -18.79 35.22
CA LEU A 20 -4.94 -20.14 35.78
C LEU A 20 -4.68 -21.37 34.87
N VAL A 21 -3.55 -21.96 35.17
CA VAL A 21 -3.04 -23.29 34.80
C VAL A 21 -3.79 -24.40 35.54
N LEU A 22 -4.18 -25.46 34.84
CA LEU A 22 -4.27 -26.82 35.36
C LEU A 22 -3.81 -27.81 34.29
N GLY A 23 -2.91 -28.70 34.70
CA GLY A 23 -2.13 -29.57 33.88
C GLY A 23 -2.93 -30.69 33.20
N GLY A 24 -2.45 -31.09 32.04
CA GLY A 24 -2.84 -32.29 31.33
C GLY A 24 -1.76 -32.64 30.33
N SER A 25 -0.99 -33.68 30.62
CA SER A 25 0.02 -34.23 29.71
C SER A 25 -0.65 -34.81 28.48
N SER A 26 -0.34 -34.32 27.29
CA SER A 26 -0.66 -35.02 26.05
C SER A 26 0.48 -34.80 25.03
N LEU A 27 0.89 -35.92 24.50
CA LEU A 27 1.92 -36.20 23.50
C LEU A 27 1.83 -35.21 22.31
N PHE A 28 2.81 -34.34 22.19
CA PHE A 28 3.01 -33.53 20.99
C PHE A 28 3.80 -34.35 19.98
N GLY A 29 3.08 -34.85 18.98
CA GLY A 29 3.69 -35.31 17.74
C GLY A 29 4.29 -34.10 17.01
N SER A 30 5.61 -34.13 16.83
CA SER A 30 6.35 -33.15 16.05
C SER A 30 5.96 -33.25 14.59
N PHE A 31 5.06 -32.40 14.11
CA PHE A 31 4.89 -32.16 12.68
C PHE A 31 6.04 -31.28 12.20
N SER A 32 7.04 -31.91 11.61
CA SER A 32 8.06 -31.23 10.83
C SER A 32 7.41 -30.66 9.56
N VAL A 33 7.07 -29.39 9.56
CA VAL A 33 6.75 -28.67 8.33
C VAL A 33 8.10 -28.28 7.69
N SER A 34 8.70 -29.24 6.99
CA SER A 34 9.80 -28.98 6.08
C SER A 34 9.25 -28.87 4.66
N ARG A 35 8.93 -27.68 4.24
CA ARG A 35 8.97 -27.33 2.84
C ARG A 35 9.56 -25.92 2.74
N ALA A 36 10.87 -25.85 2.91
CA ALA A 36 11.66 -24.70 2.46
C ALA A 36 11.46 -24.62 0.95
N CYS A 37 10.58 -23.73 0.50
CA CYS A 37 10.63 -23.23 -0.86
C CYS A 37 12.02 -22.62 -1.04
N SER A 38 12.83 -23.17 -1.93
CA SER A 38 14.16 -22.67 -2.24
C SER A 38 13.98 -21.26 -2.84
N MET A 39 14.00 -20.24 -1.98
CA MET A 39 14.14 -18.86 -2.43
C MET A 39 15.53 -18.77 -3.07
N THR A 40 15.56 -18.56 -4.37
CA THR A 40 16.81 -18.12 -5.03
C THR A 40 17.23 -16.83 -4.33
N ALA A 41 18.37 -16.86 -3.66
CA ALA A 41 18.88 -15.67 -2.97
C ALA A 41 18.92 -14.52 -3.97
N ASN A 42 18.27 -13.41 -3.67
CA ASN A 42 18.31 -12.23 -4.51
C ASN A 42 19.77 -11.80 -4.68
N THR A 43 20.20 -11.70 -5.91
CA THR A 43 21.55 -11.22 -6.22
C THR A 43 21.65 -9.71 -6.09
N LYS A 44 20.53 -9.00 -6.22
CA LYS A 44 20.39 -7.54 -6.17
C LYS A 44 19.28 -7.14 -5.19
N ALA A 45 19.39 -5.95 -4.62
CA ALA A 45 18.27 -5.31 -3.94
C ALA A 45 17.19 -4.92 -4.94
N ARG A 46 15.91 -5.11 -4.59
CA ARG A 46 14.76 -4.76 -5.40
C ARG A 46 13.96 -3.64 -4.74
N ILE A 47 13.96 -2.48 -5.37
CA ILE A 47 13.29 -1.30 -4.85
C ILE A 47 12.16 -0.93 -5.80
N ALA A 48 10.93 -0.98 -5.30
CA ALA A 48 9.76 -0.50 -6.00
C ALA A 48 9.41 0.92 -5.52
N ILE A 49 8.96 1.75 -6.44
CA ILE A 49 8.30 3.02 -6.15
C ILE A 49 6.85 2.84 -6.55
N THR A 50 5.93 3.00 -5.59
CA THR A 50 4.51 2.82 -5.83
C THR A 50 3.71 4.05 -5.42
N LEU A 51 2.75 4.43 -6.26
CA LEU A 51 1.93 5.62 -6.05
C LEU A 51 0.43 5.26 -6.14
N ASP A 52 -0.30 5.54 -5.05
CA ASP A 52 -1.73 5.28 -4.99
C ASP A 52 -2.52 6.50 -5.48
N LEU A 53 -3.28 6.31 -6.56
CA LEU A 53 -4.08 7.31 -7.24
C LEU A 53 -5.49 7.31 -6.64
N GLU A 54 -5.63 7.89 -5.44
CA GLU A 54 -6.85 7.74 -4.66
C GLU A 54 -7.41 9.03 -4.06
N MET A 55 -6.57 9.98 -3.65
CA MET A 55 -7.02 11.16 -2.93
C MET A 55 -7.47 12.26 -3.86
N SER A 56 -8.57 12.92 -3.48
CA SER A 56 -9.30 13.85 -4.35
C SER A 56 -8.69 15.24 -4.45
N ARG A 57 -7.94 15.68 -3.45
CA ARG A 57 -7.52 17.09 -3.32
C ARG A 57 -6.13 17.19 -2.73
N ASN A 58 -5.68 18.43 -2.56
CA ASN A 58 -4.49 18.74 -1.79
C ASN A 58 -4.49 17.95 -0.48
N PHE A 59 -3.32 17.65 0.00
CA PHE A 59 -3.12 16.89 1.22
C PHE A 59 -4.07 17.37 2.34
N PRO A 60 -5.03 16.53 2.79
CA PRO A 60 -6.07 16.96 3.71
C PRO A 60 -5.53 17.17 5.12
N ARG A 61 -6.11 18.11 5.84
CA ARG A 61 -5.86 18.24 7.29
C ARG A 61 -6.36 17.00 8.01
N ARG A 62 -5.80 16.71 9.17
CA ARG A 62 -6.16 15.51 9.95
C ARG A 62 -7.65 15.48 10.35
N GLU A 63 -8.23 16.65 10.60
CA GLU A 63 -9.64 16.84 10.98
C GLU A 63 -10.58 16.77 9.79
N ASP A 64 -10.03 16.85 8.57
CA ASP A 64 -10.83 16.89 7.34
C ASP A 64 -11.20 15.45 6.93
N THR A 65 -12.48 15.10 7.02
CA THR A 65 -12.99 13.77 6.69
C THR A 65 -13.63 13.68 5.29
N HIS A 66 -13.79 14.80 4.60
CA HIS A 66 -14.43 14.82 3.27
C HIS A 66 -13.58 14.15 2.20
N TRP A 67 -12.26 14.16 2.34
CA TRP A 67 -11.35 13.51 1.42
C TRP A 67 -11.64 12.01 1.25
N ASP A 68 -12.09 11.33 2.29
CA ASP A 68 -12.42 9.91 2.25
C ASP A 68 -13.71 9.64 1.46
N TYR A 69 -14.66 10.56 1.49
CA TYR A 69 -15.88 10.51 0.67
C TYR A 69 -15.63 10.79 -0.81
N GLU A 70 -14.64 11.60 -1.13
CA GLU A 70 -14.32 12.04 -2.50
C GLU A 70 -13.19 11.23 -3.15
N LYS A 71 -12.87 10.05 -2.65
CA LYS A 71 -11.83 9.18 -3.22
C LYS A 71 -11.98 9.06 -4.75
N GLY A 72 -10.85 9.17 -5.45
CA GLY A 72 -10.80 9.08 -6.92
C GLY A 72 -11.04 10.39 -7.66
N ASN A 73 -11.38 11.51 -6.99
CA ASN A 73 -11.53 12.81 -7.63
C ASN A 73 -10.19 13.59 -7.63
N LEU A 74 -9.17 13.07 -8.32
CA LEU A 74 -7.84 13.68 -8.37
C LEU A 74 -7.90 15.06 -9.04
N ASN A 75 -7.17 16.02 -8.46
CA ASN A 75 -6.96 17.34 -9.03
C ASN A 75 -5.82 17.34 -10.06
N ASP A 76 -5.68 18.44 -10.81
CA ASP A 76 -4.66 18.55 -11.85
C ASP A 76 -3.23 18.52 -11.30
N LEU A 77 -3.00 18.99 -10.06
CA LEU A 77 -1.71 18.90 -9.40
C LEU A 77 -1.29 17.44 -9.19
N ALA A 78 -2.17 16.60 -8.65
CA ALA A 78 -1.90 15.19 -8.43
C ALA A 78 -1.65 14.43 -9.74
N LYS A 79 -2.42 14.75 -10.80
CA LYS A 79 -2.24 14.18 -12.15
C LYS A 79 -0.89 14.57 -12.75
N ALA A 80 -0.56 15.87 -12.72
CA ALA A 80 0.71 16.37 -13.24
C ALA A 80 1.90 15.80 -12.46
N TYR A 81 1.79 15.70 -11.14
CA TYR A 81 2.82 15.06 -10.30
C TYR A 81 3.04 13.60 -10.72
N SER A 82 1.96 12.85 -10.96
CA SER A 82 2.03 11.43 -11.36
C SER A 82 2.78 11.25 -12.69
N VAL A 83 2.45 12.05 -13.70
CA VAL A 83 3.09 12.01 -15.02
C VAL A 83 4.58 12.38 -14.91
N GLU A 84 4.91 13.45 -14.21
CA GLU A 84 6.30 13.89 -14.06
C GLU A 84 7.13 12.91 -13.24
N ALA A 85 6.58 12.32 -12.16
CA ALA A 85 7.26 11.28 -11.39
C ALA A 85 7.55 10.05 -12.26
N ALA A 86 6.57 9.60 -13.06
CA ALA A 86 6.75 8.51 -14.01
C ALA A 86 7.89 8.79 -14.98
N ARG A 87 7.89 9.98 -15.61
CA ARG A 87 8.94 10.40 -16.55
C ARG A 87 10.33 10.39 -15.90
N ARG A 88 10.47 10.91 -14.67
CA ARG A 88 11.74 10.96 -13.94
C ARG A 88 12.31 9.59 -13.64
N VAL A 89 11.48 8.67 -13.17
CA VAL A 89 11.89 7.30 -12.87
C VAL A 89 12.25 6.54 -14.14
N LYS A 90 11.48 6.71 -15.23
CA LYS A 90 11.78 6.12 -16.52
C LYS A 90 13.13 6.59 -17.09
N GLN A 91 13.44 7.89 -16.99
CA GLN A 91 14.73 8.45 -17.43
C GLN A 91 15.93 7.84 -16.70
N ARG A 92 15.72 7.29 -15.51
CA ARG A 92 16.71 6.56 -14.70
C ARG A 92 16.63 5.05 -14.86
N GLY A 93 15.89 4.56 -15.87
CA GLY A 93 15.77 3.14 -16.22
C GLY A 93 14.80 2.32 -15.38
N GLY A 94 14.07 2.97 -14.43
CA GLY A 94 13.09 2.32 -13.58
C GLY A 94 11.64 2.47 -14.06
N ARG A 95 10.71 1.92 -13.26
CA ARG A 95 9.26 2.05 -13.45
C ARG A 95 8.58 2.28 -12.11
N ILE A 96 7.56 3.15 -12.08
CA ILE A 96 6.64 3.28 -10.95
C ILE A 96 5.48 2.32 -11.19
N HIS A 97 5.05 1.62 -10.15
CA HIS A 97 3.78 0.88 -10.17
C HIS A 97 2.70 1.77 -9.54
N PHE A 98 1.67 2.11 -10.30
CA PHE A 98 0.55 2.91 -9.83
C PHE A 98 -0.61 2.02 -9.40
N PHE A 99 -1.39 2.44 -8.40
CA PHE A 99 -2.64 1.78 -8.02
C PHE A 99 -3.79 2.76 -8.14
N CYS A 100 -4.76 2.42 -8.96
CA CYS A 100 -5.83 3.33 -9.35
C CYS A 100 -7.16 2.93 -8.70
N VAL A 101 -7.76 3.86 -7.96
CA VAL A 101 -9.16 3.76 -7.52
C VAL A 101 -10.07 3.89 -8.74
N GLY A 102 -11.05 3.00 -8.88
CA GLY A 102 -11.91 2.95 -10.07
C GLY A 102 -12.62 4.26 -10.37
N ARG A 103 -13.00 5.02 -9.36
CA ARG A 103 -13.64 6.33 -9.50
C ARG A 103 -12.80 7.39 -10.21
N VAL A 104 -11.48 7.24 -10.28
CA VAL A 104 -10.61 8.08 -11.12
C VAL A 104 -11.07 8.04 -12.58
N LEU A 105 -11.57 6.90 -13.01
CA LEU A 105 -12.00 6.66 -14.38
C LEU A 105 -13.37 7.28 -14.73
N GLU A 106 -14.09 7.81 -13.73
CA GLU A 106 -15.30 8.62 -13.95
C GLU A 106 -14.97 10.07 -14.36
N GLN A 107 -13.70 10.50 -14.21
CA GLN A 107 -13.29 11.84 -14.60
C GLN A 107 -13.41 12.06 -16.12
N PRO A 108 -13.71 13.27 -16.58
CA PRO A 108 -13.87 13.57 -18.00
C PRO A 108 -12.66 13.20 -18.84
N ASP A 109 -11.45 13.46 -18.32
CA ASP A 109 -10.17 13.19 -18.97
C ASP A 109 -9.32 12.21 -18.18
N VAL A 110 -8.89 11.14 -18.86
CA VAL A 110 -7.97 10.11 -18.35
C VAL A 110 -6.74 9.94 -19.26
N ALA A 111 -6.48 10.88 -20.16
CA ALA A 111 -5.36 10.80 -21.12
C ALA A 111 -4.01 10.75 -20.39
N TRP A 112 -3.87 11.45 -19.26
CA TRP A 112 -2.69 11.41 -18.40
C TRP A 112 -2.39 9.99 -17.87
N LEU A 113 -3.42 9.21 -17.54
CA LEU A 113 -3.27 7.83 -17.08
C LEU A 113 -2.85 6.90 -18.22
N GLN A 114 -3.43 7.12 -19.42
CA GLN A 114 -3.01 6.42 -20.64
C GLN A 114 -1.56 6.75 -21.03
N GLU A 115 -1.12 7.99 -20.82
CA GLU A 115 0.27 8.40 -21.04
C GLU A 115 1.22 7.61 -20.14
N ILE A 116 0.94 7.56 -18.83
CA ILE A 116 1.71 6.77 -17.86
C ILE A 116 1.81 5.29 -18.30
N ALA A 117 0.70 4.69 -18.71
CA ALA A 117 0.67 3.30 -19.15
C ALA A 117 1.48 3.06 -20.44
N ARG A 118 1.36 3.98 -21.43
CA ARG A 118 2.14 3.92 -22.69
C ARG A 118 3.64 4.07 -22.46
N GLU A 119 4.03 4.80 -21.42
CA GLU A 119 5.42 4.93 -21.01
C GLU A 119 5.96 3.66 -20.32
N GLY A 120 5.13 2.63 -20.14
CA GLY A 120 5.51 1.31 -19.61
C GLY A 120 5.38 1.18 -18.10
N HIS A 121 4.74 2.12 -17.43
CA HIS A 121 4.44 2.06 -16.00
C HIS A 121 3.18 1.19 -15.78
N PRO A 122 3.25 0.10 -14.98
CA PRO A 122 2.08 -0.71 -14.69
C PRO A 122 1.09 0.05 -13.82
N ILE A 123 -0.21 -0.23 -14.05
CA ILE A 123 -1.30 0.32 -13.26
C ILE A 123 -2.11 -0.83 -12.69
N GLY A 124 -2.16 -0.92 -11.38
CA GLY A 124 -2.87 -1.93 -10.60
C GLY A 124 -4.24 -1.44 -10.12
N ASN A 125 -4.98 -2.38 -9.58
CA ASN A 125 -6.32 -2.21 -9.05
C ASN A 125 -6.27 -1.81 -7.57
N HIS A 126 -7.05 -0.76 -7.21
CA HIS A 126 -7.17 -0.26 -5.83
C HIS A 126 -8.64 -0.17 -5.38
N THR A 127 -9.46 -1.12 -5.81
CA THR A 127 -10.94 -1.14 -5.70
C THR A 127 -11.61 0.08 -6.34
N TYR A 128 -12.93 0.00 -6.56
CA TYR A 128 -13.65 1.07 -7.24
C TYR A 128 -13.88 2.29 -6.36
N ASP A 129 -14.41 2.06 -5.16
CA ASP A 129 -14.75 3.10 -4.19
C ASP A 129 -13.73 3.20 -3.03
N HIS A 130 -12.56 2.61 -3.13
CA HIS A 130 -11.60 2.54 -2.04
C HIS A 130 -12.19 1.83 -0.81
N VAL A 131 -12.77 0.63 -1.01
CA VAL A 131 -13.43 -0.12 0.06
C VAL A 131 -12.42 -0.85 0.96
N ASN A 132 -12.70 -0.89 2.25
CA ASN A 132 -11.97 -1.74 3.19
C ASN A 132 -12.29 -3.22 2.90
N VAL A 133 -11.32 -3.96 2.35
CA VAL A 133 -11.51 -5.37 2.01
C VAL A 133 -11.63 -6.29 3.23
N MET A 134 -11.22 -5.83 4.41
CA MET A 134 -11.39 -6.57 5.66
C MET A 134 -12.74 -6.34 6.34
N ALA A 135 -13.64 -5.56 5.73
CA ALA A 135 -14.94 -5.24 6.29
C ALA A 135 -15.81 -6.49 6.49
N MET A 136 -16.39 -6.62 7.68
CA MET A 136 -17.33 -7.66 8.05
C MET A 136 -18.78 -7.14 8.10
N SER A 137 -18.95 -5.83 8.00
CA SER A 137 -20.24 -5.16 7.94
C SER A 137 -20.28 -4.06 6.89
N SER A 138 -21.46 -3.72 6.40
CA SER A 138 -21.65 -2.64 5.41
C SER A 138 -21.13 -1.28 5.90
N ARG A 139 -21.13 -1.04 7.21
CA ARG A 139 -20.64 0.21 7.82
C ARG A 139 -19.11 0.34 7.75
N GLU A 140 -18.39 -0.78 7.69
CA GLU A 140 -16.92 -0.80 7.65
C GLU A 140 -16.37 -0.69 6.23
N LEU A 141 -17.20 -0.90 5.21
CA LEU A 141 -16.77 -0.95 3.81
C LEU A 141 -16.13 0.37 3.36
N GLN A 142 -16.89 1.47 3.45
CA GLN A 142 -16.43 2.77 2.99
C GLN A 142 -17.37 3.88 3.47
N PHE A 143 -16.83 5.04 3.77
CA PHE A 143 -17.56 6.20 4.28
C PHE A 143 -18.71 6.65 3.35
N ARG A 144 -18.53 6.53 2.02
CA ARG A 144 -19.57 6.79 1.03
C ARG A 144 -20.84 5.98 1.28
N PHE A 145 -20.69 4.68 1.60
CA PHE A 145 -21.84 3.79 1.84
C PHE A 145 -22.51 4.04 3.18
N GLN A 146 -21.82 4.64 4.14
CA GLN A 146 -22.47 5.13 5.36
C GLN A 146 -23.45 6.29 5.08
N ARG A 147 -23.11 7.16 4.10
CA ARG A 147 -23.96 8.27 3.68
C ARG A 147 -25.00 7.87 2.62
N SER A 148 -24.70 6.85 1.83
CA SER A 148 -25.52 6.40 0.71
C SER A 148 -25.75 4.88 0.77
N PRO A 149 -26.41 4.37 1.82
CA PRO A 149 -26.54 2.91 2.05
C PRO A 149 -27.33 2.20 0.95
N TRP A 150 -28.20 2.89 0.26
CA TRP A 150 -28.96 2.35 -0.87
C TRP A 150 -28.10 1.86 -2.03
N LEU A 151 -26.84 2.31 -2.16
CA LEU A 151 -25.93 1.86 -3.21
C LEU A 151 -25.51 0.40 -3.05
N ILE A 152 -25.62 -0.14 -1.83
CA ILE A 152 -25.22 -1.52 -1.50
C ILE A 152 -26.36 -2.29 -0.82
N GLU A 153 -27.60 -1.80 -0.92
CA GLU A 153 -28.76 -2.44 -0.31
C GLU A 153 -28.93 -3.88 -0.81
N GLY A 154 -29.18 -4.80 0.12
CA GLY A 154 -29.34 -6.23 -0.16
C GLY A 154 -28.06 -6.98 -0.48
N ARG A 155 -26.88 -6.36 -0.43
CA ARG A 155 -25.58 -7.01 -0.68
C ARG A 155 -24.80 -7.25 0.60
N SER A 156 -24.14 -8.39 0.66
CA SER A 156 -23.14 -8.68 1.70
C SER A 156 -21.86 -7.87 1.49
N PRO A 157 -21.05 -7.67 2.53
CA PRO A 157 -19.73 -7.02 2.38
C PRO A 157 -18.84 -7.72 1.35
N ALA A 158 -18.82 -9.05 1.31
CA ALA A 158 -18.03 -9.83 0.36
C ALA A 158 -18.45 -9.56 -1.10
N GLU A 159 -19.76 -9.50 -1.38
CA GLU A 159 -20.27 -9.16 -2.72
C GLU A 159 -19.91 -7.74 -3.14
N VAL A 160 -19.94 -6.78 -2.22
CA VAL A 160 -19.53 -5.41 -2.50
C VAL A 160 -18.04 -5.32 -2.78
N ILE A 161 -17.20 -6.01 -2.00
CA ILE A 161 -15.74 -6.06 -2.18
C ILE A 161 -15.43 -6.69 -3.55
N TYR A 162 -16.00 -7.86 -3.86
CA TYR A 162 -15.82 -8.53 -5.14
C TYR A 162 -16.16 -7.60 -6.31
N GLU A 163 -17.33 -6.98 -6.26
CA GLU A 163 -17.80 -6.10 -7.34
C GLU A 163 -16.93 -4.84 -7.47
N ASN A 164 -16.44 -4.28 -6.38
CA ASN A 164 -15.52 -3.15 -6.39
C ASN A 164 -14.19 -3.48 -7.08
N ILE A 165 -13.65 -4.67 -6.84
CA ILE A 165 -12.42 -5.12 -7.50
C ILE A 165 -12.68 -5.37 -8.99
N ARG A 166 -13.76 -6.10 -9.31
CA ARG A 166 -14.16 -6.42 -10.69
C ARG A 166 -14.42 -5.17 -11.53
N LEU A 167 -15.19 -4.21 -11.00
CA LEU A 167 -15.53 -2.97 -11.70
C LEU A 167 -14.30 -2.13 -12.02
N THR A 168 -13.33 -2.05 -11.12
CA THR A 168 -12.07 -1.32 -11.39
C THR A 168 -11.31 -1.93 -12.56
N THR A 169 -11.21 -3.26 -12.62
CA THR A 169 -10.58 -3.96 -13.75
C THR A 169 -11.29 -3.64 -15.07
N VAL A 170 -12.63 -3.68 -15.07
CA VAL A 170 -13.44 -3.37 -16.24
C VAL A 170 -13.26 -1.91 -16.66
N ALA A 171 -13.31 -0.99 -15.71
CA ALA A 171 -13.20 0.44 -15.97
C ALA A 171 -11.82 0.83 -16.52
N LEU A 172 -10.73 0.29 -15.95
CA LEU A 172 -9.37 0.46 -16.47
C LEU A 172 -9.28 0.03 -17.93
N LYS A 173 -9.88 -1.13 -18.28
CA LYS A 173 -9.86 -1.64 -19.64
C LYS A 173 -10.71 -0.82 -20.59
N GLN A 174 -11.96 -0.51 -20.21
CA GLN A 174 -12.92 0.15 -21.10
C GLN A 174 -12.64 1.64 -21.27
N ARG A 175 -12.24 2.32 -20.20
CA ARG A 175 -12.10 3.78 -20.19
C ARG A 175 -10.71 4.26 -20.56
N ALA A 176 -9.67 3.48 -20.17
CA ALA A 176 -8.29 3.88 -20.36
C ALA A 176 -7.47 2.89 -21.23
N GLU A 177 -8.07 1.79 -21.70
CA GLU A 177 -7.41 0.72 -22.47
C GLU A 177 -6.28 0.01 -21.72
N ILE A 178 -6.30 0.09 -20.38
CA ILE A 178 -5.28 -0.47 -19.49
C ILE A 178 -5.68 -1.87 -19.06
N ASN A 179 -4.77 -2.82 -19.22
CA ASN A 179 -4.84 -4.12 -18.54
C ASN A 179 -4.21 -3.94 -17.15
N ASN A 180 -5.03 -4.04 -16.10
CA ASN A 180 -4.54 -3.85 -14.75
C ASN A 180 -3.47 -4.89 -14.38
N ARG A 181 -2.55 -4.46 -13.54
CA ARG A 181 -1.41 -5.23 -13.06
C ARG A 181 -1.40 -5.24 -11.54
N GLY A 182 -1.75 -6.40 -10.95
CA GLY A 182 -1.77 -6.60 -9.51
C GLY A 182 -2.87 -5.87 -8.75
N PHE A 183 -2.89 -6.11 -7.47
CA PHE A 183 -3.88 -5.57 -6.55
C PHE A 183 -3.22 -5.02 -5.29
N ARG A 184 -3.62 -3.79 -4.90
CA ARG A 184 -3.30 -3.23 -3.59
C ARG A 184 -4.58 -2.97 -2.82
N THR A 185 -4.59 -3.36 -1.54
CA THR A 185 -5.74 -3.11 -0.68
C THR A 185 -5.83 -1.63 -0.32
N PRO A 186 -7.03 -1.03 -0.34
CA PRO A 186 -7.27 0.25 0.32
C PRO A 186 -6.92 0.20 1.80
N GLY A 187 -5.89 0.96 2.19
CA GLY A 187 -5.25 0.80 3.49
C GLY A 187 -4.41 -0.46 3.60
N GLY A 188 -3.52 -0.48 4.60
CA GLY A 188 -2.66 -1.62 4.89
C GLY A 188 -3.02 -2.28 6.21
N PHE A 189 -2.72 -3.55 6.34
CA PHE A 189 -3.03 -4.37 7.51
C PHE A 189 -1.75 -4.92 8.12
N GLY A 190 -1.63 -4.90 9.46
CA GLY A 190 -0.40 -5.31 10.15
C GLY A 190 0.00 -6.78 9.91
N THR A 191 -0.94 -7.62 9.50
CA THR A 191 -0.72 -9.04 9.15
C THR A 191 -1.05 -9.35 7.69
N GLY A 192 -1.24 -8.33 6.84
CA GLY A 192 -1.71 -8.53 5.48
C GLY A 192 -3.07 -9.25 5.46
N LEU A 193 -3.20 -10.26 4.60
CA LEU A 193 -4.40 -11.09 4.49
C LEU A 193 -4.29 -12.43 5.25
N ILE A 194 -3.40 -12.58 6.22
CA ILE A 194 -3.33 -13.79 7.05
C ILE A 194 -4.67 -14.00 7.78
N GLY A 195 -5.23 -15.24 7.70
CA GLY A 195 -6.53 -15.57 8.25
C GLY A 195 -7.74 -15.10 7.43
N ARG A 196 -7.50 -14.65 6.20
CA ARG A 196 -8.52 -14.28 5.22
C ARG A 196 -8.33 -15.02 3.90
N GLU A 197 -8.30 -16.34 4.00
CA GLU A 197 -8.21 -17.25 2.86
C GLU A 197 -9.34 -17.02 1.86
N ASP A 198 -10.51 -16.57 2.32
CA ASP A 198 -11.64 -16.15 1.51
C ASP A 198 -11.29 -15.00 0.55
N LEU A 199 -10.59 -13.98 1.05
CA LEU A 199 -10.14 -12.84 0.23
C LEU A 199 -8.98 -13.24 -0.69
N GLN A 200 -8.05 -14.06 -0.19
CA GLN A 200 -6.93 -14.55 -1.01
C GLN A 200 -7.47 -15.34 -2.21
N GLN A 201 -8.45 -16.24 -1.99
CA GLN A 201 -9.07 -17.01 -3.06
C GLN A 201 -9.88 -16.12 -4.01
N MET A 202 -10.64 -15.15 -3.47
CA MET A 202 -11.36 -14.16 -4.30
C MET A 202 -10.41 -13.42 -5.25
N LEU A 203 -9.23 -13.02 -4.80
CA LEU A 203 -8.24 -12.35 -5.64
C LEU A 203 -7.69 -13.30 -6.71
N LEU A 204 -7.38 -14.54 -6.37
CA LEU A 204 -6.94 -15.58 -7.33
C LEU A 204 -8.02 -15.85 -8.38
N ASP A 205 -9.29 -15.97 -7.99
CA ASP A 205 -10.43 -16.18 -8.89
C ASP A 205 -10.65 -14.99 -9.85
N LEU A 206 -10.32 -13.78 -9.41
CA LEU A 206 -10.32 -12.56 -10.23
C LEU A 206 -9.05 -12.41 -11.12
N GLY A 207 -8.13 -13.38 -11.05
CA GLY A 207 -6.94 -13.45 -11.89
C GLY A 207 -5.72 -12.71 -11.34
N PHE A 208 -5.76 -12.25 -10.09
CA PHE A 208 -4.58 -11.68 -9.45
C PHE A 208 -3.67 -12.80 -8.93
N THR A 209 -2.37 -12.65 -9.10
CA THR A 209 -1.37 -13.62 -8.62
C THR A 209 -0.58 -13.08 -7.43
N TRP A 210 -0.72 -11.81 -7.14
CA TRP A 210 -0.09 -11.13 -6.00
C TRP A 210 -0.95 -9.98 -5.48
N VAL A 211 -0.69 -9.62 -4.24
CA VAL A 211 -1.33 -8.52 -3.52
C VAL A 211 -0.28 -7.72 -2.74
N SER A 212 -0.52 -6.43 -2.55
CA SER A 212 0.19 -5.58 -1.60
C SER A 212 -0.81 -5.15 -0.53
N SER A 213 -0.77 -5.80 0.64
CA SER A 213 -1.74 -5.62 1.72
C SER A 213 -1.11 -5.45 3.09
N LEU A 214 0.09 -5.97 3.30
CA LEU A 214 0.77 -5.91 4.58
C LEU A 214 1.43 -4.54 4.75
N TYR A 215 0.99 -3.80 5.79
CA TYR A 215 1.62 -2.57 6.22
C TYR A 215 2.38 -2.83 7.53
N PRO A 216 3.72 -2.82 7.49
CA PRO A 216 4.51 -3.22 8.65
C PRO A 216 4.29 -2.27 9.82
N ALA A 217 4.01 -2.84 10.98
CA ALA A 217 3.89 -2.05 12.20
C ALA A 217 5.23 -1.42 12.59
N HIS A 218 5.22 -0.15 12.94
CA HIS A 218 6.36 0.59 13.43
C HIS A 218 5.94 1.59 14.52
N GLU A 219 6.94 2.14 15.22
CA GLU A 219 6.74 3.21 16.19
C GLU A 219 6.44 4.54 15.48
N TYR A 220 5.77 5.45 16.19
CA TYR A 220 5.49 6.81 15.74
C TYR A 220 6.02 7.82 16.75
N THR A 221 6.46 9.00 16.27
CA THR A 221 6.68 10.16 17.13
C THR A 221 5.34 10.86 17.43
N ALA A 222 5.35 11.72 18.44
CA ALA A 222 4.31 12.75 18.55
C ALA A 222 4.38 13.67 17.32
N PRO A 223 3.26 14.30 16.90
CA PRO A 223 3.26 15.25 15.80
C PRO A 223 4.29 16.37 16.00
N GLU A 224 4.94 16.79 14.90
CA GLU A 224 5.98 17.85 14.86
C GLU A 224 7.27 17.52 15.63
N VAL A 225 7.42 16.29 16.15
CA VAL A 225 8.64 15.86 16.85
C VAL A 225 9.59 15.18 15.87
N GLU A 226 10.84 15.63 15.86
CA GLU A 226 11.88 15.05 15.03
C GLU A 226 12.10 13.57 15.37
N PRO A 227 12.14 12.67 14.35
CA PRO A 227 12.40 11.27 14.56
C PRO A 227 13.78 11.03 15.20
N THR A 228 13.81 10.19 16.23
CA THR A 228 15.04 9.79 16.90
C THR A 228 15.78 8.70 16.12
N GLN A 229 17.06 8.48 16.45
CA GLN A 229 17.81 7.33 15.93
C GLN A 229 17.10 6.00 16.21
N SER A 230 16.45 5.87 17.36
CA SER A 230 15.66 4.68 17.72
C SER A 230 14.52 4.44 16.76
N LEU A 231 13.78 5.51 16.38
CA LEU A 231 12.69 5.40 15.42
C LEU A 231 13.19 4.98 14.03
N TYR A 232 14.27 5.57 13.53
CA TYR A 232 14.86 5.15 12.26
C TYR A 232 15.31 3.68 12.29
N ASN A 233 15.90 3.21 13.39
CA ASN A 233 16.25 1.79 13.56
C ASN A 233 14.99 0.91 13.59
N ASN A 234 13.89 1.38 14.18
CA ASN A 234 12.61 0.67 14.20
C ASN A 234 12.01 0.53 12.79
N LEU A 235 12.08 1.57 11.96
CA LEU A 235 11.66 1.52 10.55
C LEU A 235 12.48 0.48 9.75
N ILE A 236 13.78 0.44 9.95
CA ILE A 236 14.65 -0.55 9.33
C ILE A 236 14.27 -1.97 9.81
N ALA A 237 14.06 -2.16 11.10
CA ALA A 237 13.67 -3.46 11.66
C ALA A 237 12.28 -3.91 11.15
N ALA A 238 11.34 -2.98 10.97
CA ALA A 238 10.04 -3.25 10.37
C ALA A 238 10.18 -3.70 8.90
N THR A 239 11.02 -3.00 8.11
CA THR A 239 11.32 -3.36 6.73
C THR A 239 11.97 -4.74 6.63
N SER A 240 12.91 -5.07 7.52
CA SER A 240 13.60 -6.35 7.50
C SER A 240 12.70 -7.55 7.75
N LYS A 241 11.61 -7.36 8.50
CA LYS A 241 10.61 -8.38 8.80
C LYS A 241 9.52 -8.50 7.72
N ALA A 242 9.30 -7.43 6.98
CA ALA A 242 8.25 -7.34 5.96
C ALA A 242 8.85 -7.57 4.57
N GLN A 243 9.31 -8.78 4.31
CA GLN A 243 9.77 -9.19 2.99
C GLN A 243 8.67 -9.95 2.25
N PRO A 244 8.66 -9.97 0.91
CA PRO A 244 7.67 -10.70 0.14
C PRO A 244 7.62 -12.18 0.50
N PHE A 245 6.40 -12.75 0.53
CA PHE A 245 6.18 -14.17 0.83
C PHE A 245 4.95 -14.70 0.08
N VAL A 246 4.74 -16.01 0.13
CA VAL A 246 3.60 -16.68 -0.49
C VAL A 246 2.63 -17.16 0.58
N TYR A 247 1.36 -16.79 0.46
CA TYR A 247 0.29 -17.35 1.29
C TYR A 247 0.07 -18.84 0.98
N PRO A 248 -0.51 -19.63 1.90
CA PRO A 248 -0.82 -21.03 1.65
C PRO A 248 -1.73 -21.28 0.42
N THR A 249 -2.52 -20.30 0.02
CA THR A 249 -3.36 -20.32 -1.18
C THR A 249 -2.58 -20.17 -2.49
N GLY A 250 -1.31 -19.79 -2.43
CA GLY A 250 -0.47 -19.52 -3.59
C GLY A 250 -0.44 -18.02 -4.01
N LEU A 251 -1.24 -17.16 -3.38
CA LEU A 251 -1.18 -15.73 -3.61
C LEU A 251 0.12 -15.16 -3.02
N VAL A 252 0.82 -14.31 -3.76
CA VAL A 252 2.06 -13.67 -3.29
C VAL A 252 1.72 -12.38 -2.55
N GLU A 253 2.29 -12.16 -1.37
CA GLU A 253 2.25 -10.88 -0.67
C GLU A 253 3.51 -10.07 -0.94
N ILE A 254 3.34 -8.80 -1.29
CA ILE A 254 4.44 -7.82 -1.38
C ILE A 254 4.15 -6.69 -0.40
N PRO A 255 4.80 -6.69 0.78
CA PRO A 255 4.55 -5.70 1.82
C PRO A 255 4.88 -4.28 1.39
N MET A 256 4.08 -3.32 1.86
CA MET A 256 4.31 -1.88 1.71
C MET A 256 5.43 -1.38 2.63
N SER A 257 5.95 -0.19 2.36
CA SER A 257 6.90 0.48 3.27
C SER A 257 6.30 0.71 4.66
N PRO A 258 7.09 0.58 5.73
CA PRO A 258 6.60 0.85 7.09
C PRO A 258 6.22 2.31 7.32
N ILE A 259 6.82 3.24 6.57
CA ILE A 259 6.47 4.65 6.61
C ILE A 259 6.00 5.11 5.23
N SER A 260 4.80 5.67 5.17
CA SER A 260 4.28 6.35 3.98
C SER A 260 4.30 7.86 4.18
N ASP A 261 4.08 8.59 3.09
CA ASP A 261 3.90 10.03 3.11
C ASP A 261 2.72 10.46 4.01
N ILE A 262 1.61 9.71 4.02
CA ILE A 262 0.47 9.95 4.93
C ILE A 262 0.88 9.76 6.39
N GLY A 263 1.63 8.72 6.70
CA GLY A 263 2.15 8.48 8.05
C GLY A 263 3.08 9.60 8.51
N ALA A 264 3.98 10.04 7.65
CA ALA A 264 4.92 11.10 7.95
C ALA A 264 4.24 12.48 8.02
N PHE A 265 3.60 12.91 6.93
CA PHE A 265 3.18 14.32 6.81
C PHE A 265 1.82 14.60 7.47
N ARG A 266 0.83 13.72 7.33
CA ARG A 266 -0.50 13.93 7.93
C ARG A 266 -0.53 13.54 9.40
N THR A 267 0.01 12.38 9.75
CA THR A 267 -0.07 11.85 11.12
C THR A 267 1.08 12.40 11.98
N GLY A 268 2.31 12.33 11.50
CA GLY A 268 3.50 12.75 12.21
C GLY A 268 3.81 14.23 12.08
N GLN A 269 3.23 14.93 11.11
CA GLN A 269 3.53 16.33 10.77
C GLN A 269 5.03 16.59 10.62
N TRP A 270 5.69 15.63 9.94
CA TRP A 270 7.13 15.66 9.74
C TRP A 270 7.52 16.72 8.71
N LYS A 271 8.72 17.26 8.89
CA LYS A 271 9.39 18.04 7.85
C LYS A 271 9.85 17.10 6.73
N LEU A 272 9.98 17.64 5.52
CA LEU A 272 10.43 16.87 4.36
C LEU A 272 11.83 16.25 4.60
N GLU A 273 12.73 16.96 5.25
CA GLU A 273 14.08 16.49 5.54
C GLU A 273 14.08 15.22 6.41
N TRP A 274 13.18 15.13 7.38
CA TRP A 274 13.04 13.96 8.24
C TRP A 274 12.51 12.75 7.48
N PHE A 275 11.55 12.99 6.58
CA PHE A 275 11.03 11.94 5.71
C PHE A 275 12.08 11.44 4.73
N LEU A 276 12.83 12.35 4.10
CA LEU A 276 13.94 11.98 3.21
C LEU A 276 15.02 11.15 3.94
N GLU A 277 15.33 11.49 5.19
CA GLU A 277 16.28 10.72 5.99
C GLU A 277 15.74 9.32 6.33
N ALA A 278 14.47 9.19 6.68
CA ALA A 278 13.83 7.89 6.89
C ALA A 278 13.90 7.01 5.63
N VAL A 279 13.52 7.55 4.49
CA VAL A 279 13.58 6.85 3.18
C VAL A 279 15.02 6.47 2.83
N ARG A 280 15.97 7.39 2.98
CA ARG A 280 17.39 7.13 2.73
C ARG A 280 17.88 5.92 3.52
N ARG A 281 17.64 5.88 4.83
CA ARG A 281 18.11 4.80 5.72
C ARG A 281 17.52 3.45 5.34
N VAL A 282 16.24 3.41 5.04
CA VAL A 282 15.57 2.16 4.65
C VAL A 282 16.09 1.68 3.29
N VAL A 283 16.24 2.57 2.31
CA VAL A 283 16.76 2.21 0.98
C VAL A 283 18.21 1.74 1.08
N VAL A 284 19.09 2.41 1.83
CA VAL A 284 20.49 1.98 2.04
C VAL A 284 20.53 0.61 2.69
N TRP A 285 19.75 0.40 3.77
CA TRP A 285 19.66 -0.92 4.41
C TRP A 285 19.19 -1.99 3.41
N THR A 286 18.19 -1.68 2.58
CA THR A 286 17.68 -2.61 1.56
C THR A 286 18.76 -3.00 0.56
N ILE A 287 19.57 -2.04 0.11
CA ILE A 287 20.69 -2.27 -0.81
C ILE A 287 21.74 -3.17 -0.17
N ASP A 288 22.17 -2.85 1.06
CA ASP A 288 23.21 -3.57 1.80
C ASP A 288 22.81 -5.02 2.07
N ASN A 289 21.51 -5.29 2.24
CA ASN A 289 20.97 -6.61 2.57
C ASN A 289 20.39 -7.36 1.36
N LYS A 290 20.45 -6.80 0.14
CA LYS A 290 19.84 -7.37 -1.09
C LYS A 290 18.37 -7.73 -0.90
N ALA A 291 17.67 -6.90 -0.13
CA ALA A 291 16.29 -7.08 0.25
C ALA A 291 15.32 -6.46 -0.75
N THR A 292 14.02 -6.58 -0.49
CA THR A 292 12.96 -5.91 -1.24
C THR A 292 12.40 -4.76 -0.41
N PHE A 293 12.10 -3.64 -1.08
CA PHE A 293 11.43 -2.49 -0.47
C PHE A 293 10.41 -1.91 -1.46
N ASP A 294 9.17 -1.74 -1.03
CA ASP A 294 8.10 -1.10 -1.79
C ASP A 294 7.78 0.26 -1.16
N PHE A 295 8.31 1.33 -1.74
CA PHE A 295 8.03 2.70 -1.31
C PHE A 295 6.60 3.09 -1.67
N LEU A 296 5.74 3.27 -0.67
CA LEU A 296 4.35 3.70 -0.83
C LEU A 296 4.20 5.21 -0.62
N ALA A 297 3.59 5.89 -1.58
CA ALA A 297 3.19 7.30 -1.44
C ALA A 297 1.96 7.66 -2.30
N HIS A 298 1.51 8.91 -2.18
CA HIS A 298 0.33 9.43 -2.87
C HIS A 298 0.68 10.73 -3.61
N PRO A 299 0.42 10.84 -4.92
CA PRO A 299 0.70 12.06 -5.68
C PRO A 299 0.05 13.32 -5.11
N SER A 300 -1.15 13.19 -4.52
CA SER A 300 -1.85 14.30 -3.88
C SER A 300 -1.14 14.80 -2.60
N CYS A 301 -0.44 13.92 -1.89
CA CYS A 301 0.35 14.27 -0.72
C CYS A 301 1.73 14.80 -1.12
N LEU A 302 2.48 14.05 -1.93
CA LEU A 302 3.81 14.46 -2.37
C LEU A 302 3.77 15.72 -3.22
N GLY A 303 2.74 15.93 -4.04
CA GLY A 303 2.57 17.15 -4.82
C GLY A 303 2.53 18.41 -3.97
N VAL A 304 2.08 18.31 -2.71
CA VAL A 304 2.06 19.41 -1.73
C VAL A 304 3.34 19.45 -0.91
N MET A 305 3.77 18.31 -0.36
CA MET A 305 4.84 18.25 0.63
C MET A 305 6.23 18.12 0.00
N ASP A 306 6.31 17.58 -1.21
CA ASP A 306 7.54 17.36 -1.98
C ASP A 306 7.32 17.65 -3.47
N SER A 307 6.83 18.84 -3.78
CA SER A 307 6.60 19.30 -5.16
C SER A 307 7.87 19.30 -6.04
N GLY A 308 9.04 19.25 -5.43
CA GLY A 308 10.34 19.17 -6.09
C GLY A 308 10.81 17.74 -6.40
N PHE A 309 10.00 16.69 -6.13
CA PHE A 309 10.33 15.29 -6.39
C PHE A 309 11.56 14.75 -5.65
N LYS A 310 11.99 15.40 -4.57
CA LYS A 310 13.23 15.05 -3.84
C LYS A 310 13.22 13.61 -3.33
N THR A 311 12.04 13.07 -2.93
CA THR A 311 11.92 11.70 -2.45
C THR A 311 12.13 10.69 -3.58
N VAL A 312 11.48 10.92 -4.72
CA VAL A 312 11.62 10.05 -5.92
C VAL A 312 13.05 10.12 -6.45
N ASP A 313 13.61 11.33 -6.56
CA ASP A 313 14.98 11.51 -7.02
C ASP A 313 16.00 10.85 -6.08
N LEU A 314 15.83 10.99 -4.75
CA LEU A 314 16.68 10.35 -3.74
C LEU A 314 16.72 8.83 -3.91
N ILE A 315 15.56 8.18 -4.07
CA ILE A 315 15.49 6.72 -4.27
C ILE A 315 16.25 6.33 -5.55
N CYS A 316 16.00 7.04 -6.65
CA CYS A 316 16.68 6.80 -7.91
C CYS A 316 18.20 6.99 -7.82
N ASP A 317 18.65 8.06 -7.16
CA ASP A 317 20.07 8.38 -7.01
C ASP A 317 20.81 7.33 -6.16
N LEU A 318 20.18 6.85 -5.08
CA LEU A 318 20.74 5.78 -4.25
C LEU A 318 20.87 4.46 -5.01
N VAL A 319 19.86 4.09 -5.80
CA VAL A 319 19.92 2.87 -6.62
C VAL A 319 20.96 3.02 -7.73
N GLN A 320 21.02 4.17 -8.39
CA GLN A 320 22.03 4.42 -9.42
C GLN A 320 23.46 4.38 -8.84
N ALA A 321 23.67 4.94 -7.67
CA ALA A 321 24.97 4.89 -6.97
C ALA A 321 25.37 3.48 -6.57
N ALA A 322 24.41 2.60 -6.29
CA ALA A 322 24.65 1.19 -5.95
C ALA A 322 25.03 0.31 -7.19
N GLY A 323 24.83 0.82 -8.41
CA GLY A 323 25.14 0.11 -9.64
C GLY A 323 24.47 -1.26 -9.73
N ASP A 324 25.27 -2.32 -9.94
CA ASP A 324 24.75 -3.69 -10.05
C ASP A 324 24.18 -4.31 -8.77
N ALA A 325 24.36 -3.65 -7.63
CA ALA A 325 23.86 -4.15 -6.33
C ALA A 325 22.35 -3.92 -6.12
N ALA A 326 21.72 -3.00 -6.88
CA ALA A 326 20.32 -2.66 -6.73
C ALA A 326 19.65 -2.35 -8.09
N GLU A 327 18.32 -2.43 -8.11
CA GLU A 327 17.52 -2.07 -9.28
C GLU A 327 16.17 -1.48 -8.85
N ILE A 328 15.62 -0.56 -9.66
CA ILE A 328 14.24 -0.11 -9.52
C ILE A 328 13.35 -1.00 -10.38
N VAL A 329 12.42 -1.70 -9.74
CA VAL A 329 11.52 -2.68 -10.38
C VAL A 329 10.07 -2.36 -10.06
N ASP A 330 9.15 -2.84 -10.90
CA ASP A 330 7.73 -2.85 -10.54
C ASP A 330 7.37 -4.11 -9.71
N LEU A 331 6.17 -4.10 -9.12
CA LEU A 331 5.74 -5.20 -8.24
C LEU A 331 5.46 -6.50 -9.02
N ASP A 332 5.09 -6.44 -10.31
CA ASP A 332 4.98 -7.64 -11.15
C ASP A 332 6.33 -8.37 -11.27
N GLN A 333 7.42 -7.59 -11.43
CA GLN A 333 8.77 -8.15 -11.50
C GLN A 333 9.21 -8.77 -10.16
N ILE A 334 8.80 -8.17 -9.02
CA ILE A 334 9.04 -8.76 -7.70
C ILE A 334 8.28 -10.08 -7.58
N ALA A 335 6.99 -10.11 -7.93
CA ALA A 335 6.12 -11.28 -7.81
C ALA A 335 6.60 -12.49 -8.61
N VAL A 336 7.22 -12.28 -9.78
CA VAL A 336 7.77 -13.37 -10.62
C VAL A 336 8.80 -14.21 -9.88
N GLY A 337 9.56 -13.63 -8.96
CA GLY A 337 10.56 -14.34 -8.17
C GLY A 337 9.99 -15.35 -7.16
N PHE A 338 8.66 -15.41 -7.00
CA PHE A 338 7.95 -16.26 -6.03
C PHE A 338 7.04 -17.33 -6.70
N LYS A 339 7.12 -17.50 -8.01
CA LYS A 339 6.36 -18.49 -8.79
C LYS A 339 7.09 -19.81 -8.93
#